data_209df9d57595760afa360858b4ebd3f6
#
_entry.id   209df9d57595760afa360858b4ebd3f6
#
_cell.length_a   1.000
_cell.length_b   1.000
_cell.length_c   1.000
_cell.angle_alpha   90.00
_cell.angle_beta   90.00
_cell.angle_gamma   90.00
#
_symmetry.space_group_name_H-M   'P 1'
#
loop_
_entity.id
_entity.type
_entity.pdbx_description
1 polymer ?
#
loop_
_entity_poly.entity_id
_entity_poly.type
_entity_poly.pdbx_seq_one_letter_code
_entity_poly.pdbx_strand_id
1 'polypeptide(L)' 'MENSIHERRKALGLSQQELANRCGVSRQTINAIENNKYDPTLALAFALARELGVTVDALFTPA' A
#
# COMPACT_ATOMS: atom_id res chain seq x y z
N MET A 1 0.95 -6.91 9.45
CA MET A 1 1.94 -5.80 9.52
C MET A 1 1.18 -4.49 9.39
N GLU A 2 1.41 -3.58 10.32
CA GLU A 2 0.76 -2.27 10.26
C GLU A 2 1.39 -1.38 9.19
N ASN A 3 0.59 -0.46 8.67
CA ASN A 3 1.05 0.42 7.61
C ASN A 3 0.23 1.71 7.58
N SER A 4 0.72 2.70 6.85
CA SER A 4 0.05 3.99 6.68
C SER A 4 -0.45 4.19 5.25
N ILE A 5 -0.75 3.09 4.54
CA ILE A 5 -1.19 3.16 3.13
C ILE A 5 -2.49 3.95 3.01
N HIS A 6 -3.47 3.66 3.87
CA HIS A 6 -4.78 4.31 3.80
C HIS A 6 -4.66 5.84 3.91
N GLU A 7 -3.96 6.31 4.94
CA GLU A 7 -3.79 7.75 5.19
C GLU A 7 -3.04 8.43 4.04
N ARG A 8 -1.96 7.81 3.57
CA ARG A 8 -1.16 8.38 2.50
C ARG A 8 -1.90 8.37 1.17
N ARG A 9 -2.64 7.29 0.89
CA ARG A 9 -3.47 7.19 -0.31
C ARG A 9 -4.54 8.28 -0.32
N LYS A 10 -5.23 8.46 0.81
CA LYS A 10 -6.28 9.49 0.94
C LYS A 10 -5.69 10.88 0.76
N ALA A 11 -4.52 11.13 1.30
CA ALA A 11 -3.84 12.42 1.17
C ALA A 11 -3.54 12.76 -0.30
N LEU A 12 -3.30 11.75 -1.14
CA LEU A 12 -3.06 11.93 -2.57
C LEU A 12 -4.34 11.90 -3.40
N GLY A 13 -5.50 11.67 -2.78
CA GLY A 13 -6.76 11.59 -3.49
C GLY A 13 -6.94 10.32 -4.31
N LEU A 14 -6.21 9.25 -3.98
CA LEU A 14 -6.27 7.99 -4.72
C LEU A 14 -7.29 7.05 -4.12
N SER A 15 -8.08 6.39 -4.97
CA SER A 15 -8.93 5.28 -4.54
C SER A 15 -8.09 4.01 -4.40
N GLN A 16 -8.64 3.00 -3.71
CA GLN A 16 -7.99 1.69 -3.63
C GLN A 16 -7.77 1.11 -5.03
N GLN A 17 -8.77 1.27 -5.91
CA GLN A 17 -8.66 0.74 -7.28
C GLN A 17 -7.56 1.44 -8.06
N GLU A 18 -7.44 2.76 -7.91
CA GLU A 18 -6.38 3.50 -8.60
C GLU A 18 -5.00 3.07 -8.14
N LEU A 19 -4.82 2.90 -6.83
CA LEU A 19 -3.54 2.44 -6.30
C LEU A 19 -3.25 1.00 -6.77
N ALA A 20 -4.26 0.14 -6.75
CA ALA A 20 -4.14 -1.24 -7.22
C ALA A 20 -3.70 -1.28 -8.69
N ASN A 21 -4.32 -0.46 -9.53
CA ASN A 21 -3.96 -0.38 -10.95
C ASN A 21 -2.50 0.04 -11.13
N ARG A 22 -2.05 1.01 -10.35
CA ARG A 22 -0.66 1.50 -10.43
C ARG A 22 0.35 0.45 -9.99
N CYS A 23 -0.04 -0.43 -9.07
CA CYS A 23 0.84 -1.47 -8.53
C CYS A 23 0.67 -2.81 -9.25
N GLY A 24 -0.27 -2.91 -10.21
CA GLY A 24 -0.49 -4.15 -10.95
C GLY A 24 -1.12 -5.26 -10.13
N VAL A 25 -1.94 -4.93 -9.14
CA VAL A 25 -2.63 -5.91 -8.28
C VAL A 25 -4.13 -5.58 -8.24
N SER A 26 -4.90 -6.46 -7.60
CA SER A 26 -6.34 -6.25 -7.46
C SER A 26 -6.64 -5.29 -6.32
N ARG A 27 -7.84 -4.67 -6.36
CA ARG A 27 -8.33 -3.83 -5.28
C ARG A 27 -8.42 -4.62 -3.98
N GLN A 28 -8.82 -5.90 -4.05
CA GLN A 28 -8.92 -6.76 -2.89
C GLN A 28 -7.57 -6.92 -2.19
N THR A 29 -6.48 -7.00 -2.95
CA THR A 29 -5.13 -7.08 -2.40
C THR A 29 -4.79 -5.82 -1.61
N ILE A 30 -5.07 -4.64 -2.19
CA ILE A 30 -4.83 -3.37 -1.48
C ILE A 30 -5.66 -3.31 -0.19
N ASN A 31 -6.94 -3.66 -0.29
CA ASN A 31 -7.83 -3.66 0.88
C ASN A 31 -7.30 -4.57 1.99
N ALA A 32 -6.88 -5.78 1.64
CA ALA A 32 -6.35 -6.74 2.63
C ALA A 32 -5.07 -6.22 3.29
N ILE A 33 -4.19 -5.57 2.52
CA ILE A 33 -2.95 -5.01 3.08
C ILE A 33 -3.28 -3.84 4.01
N GLU A 34 -4.17 -2.93 3.60
CA GLU A 34 -4.56 -1.79 4.42
C GLU A 34 -5.17 -2.22 5.75
N ASN A 35 -5.87 -3.35 5.76
CA ASN A 35 -6.53 -3.88 6.96
C ASN A 35 -5.65 -4.86 7.75
N ASN A 36 -4.36 -4.93 7.45
CA ASN A 36 -3.37 -5.76 8.16
C ASN A 36 -3.68 -7.26 8.08
N LYS A 37 -4.39 -7.69 7.02
CA LYS A 37 -4.79 -9.11 6.84
C LYS A 37 -3.89 -9.83 5.85
N TYR A 38 -3.02 -9.12 5.15
CA TYR A 38 -2.12 -9.68 4.16
C TYR A 38 -0.85 -8.83 4.11
N ASP A 39 0.29 -9.47 4.23
CA ASP A 39 1.58 -8.79 4.10
C ASP A 39 2.01 -8.86 2.63
N PRO A 40 2.41 -7.72 2.02
CA PRO A 40 2.81 -7.72 0.62
C PRO A 40 4.13 -8.43 0.42
N THR A 41 4.35 -8.92 -0.80
CA THR A 41 5.69 -9.33 -1.23
C THR A 41 6.61 -8.11 -1.18
N LEU A 42 7.91 -8.35 -1.16
CA LEU A 42 8.87 -7.25 -1.15
C LEU A 42 8.72 -6.37 -2.41
N ALA A 43 8.50 -7.00 -3.56
CA ALA A 43 8.31 -6.26 -4.81
C ALA A 43 7.08 -5.34 -4.73
N LEU A 44 5.99 -5.84 -4.18
CA LEU A 44 4.77 -5.04 -4.02
C LEU A 44 4.96 -3.93 -2.98
N ALA A 45 5.68 -4.21 -1.91
CA ALA A 45 6.00 -3.20 -0.89
C ALA A 45 6.76 -2.02 -1.50
N PHE A 46 7.76 -2.29 -2.34
CA PHE A 46 8.49 -1.24 -3.03
C PHE A 46 7.60 -0.48 -4.03
N ALA A 47 6.72 -1.18 -4.75
CA ALA A 47 5.80 -0.53 -5.68
C ALA A 47 4.85 0.42 -4.94
N LEU A 48 4.28 -0.02 -3.82
CA LEU A 48 3.40 0.81 -2.99
C LEU A 48 4.14 2.05 -2.48
N ALA A 49 5.33 1.88 -1.95
CA ALA A 49 6.14 2.98 -1.44
C ALA A 49 6.44 4.01 -2.54
N ARG A 50 6.82 3.53 -3.73
CA ARG A 50 7.12 4.40 -4.87
C ARG A 50 5.88 5.19 -5.29
N GLU A 51 4.72 4.54 -5.40
CA GLU A 51 3.49 5.21 -5.83
C GLU A 51 3.00 6.22 -4.79
N LEU A 52 3.29 6.00 -3.52
CA LEU A 52 2.90 6.90 -2.45
C LEU A 52 3.98 7.93 -2.09
N GLY A 53 5.14 7.87 -2.75
CA GLY A 53 6.21 8.85 -2.58
C GLY A 53 6.94 8.76 -1.24
N VAL A 54 7.04 7.55 -0.68
CA VAL A 54 7.70 7.33 0.62
C VAL A 54 8.62 6.12 0.52
N THR A 55 9.39 5.87 1.57
CA THR A 55 10.22 4.67 1.67
C THR A 55 9.38 3.51 2.25
N VAL A 56 9.85 2.28 2.04
CA VAL A 56 9.17 1.10 2.58
C VAL A 56 9.12 1.16 4.10
N ASP A 57 10.20 1.56 4.74
CA ASP A 57 10.25 1.64 6.21
C ASP A 57 9.42 2.79 6.77
N ALA A 58 9.12 3.82 5.99
CA ALA A 58 8.18 4.85 6.38
C ALA A 58 6.72 4.37 6.24
N LEU A 59 6.46 3.47 5.30
CA LEU A 59 5.12 3.00 4.97
C LEU A 59 4.66 1.86 5.86
N PHE A 60 5.55 0.93 6.19
CA PHE A 60 5.23 -0.28 6.96
C PHE A 60 5.91 -0.27 8.32
N THR A 61 5.17 -0.74 9.33
CA THR A 61 5.70 -0.91 10.68
C THR A 61 5.79 -2.41 10.96
N PRO A 62 6.98 -2.97 11.19
CA PRO A 62 7.11 -4.39 11.51
C PRO A 62 6.37 -4.73 12.81
N ALA A 63 5.85 -5.94 12.86
CA ALA A 63 5.14 -6.44 14.05
C ALA A 63 6.12 -6.67 15.21
#